data_aa2f52eb9397951e5dad35b1fd500c07
#
_entry.id   aa2f52eb9397951e5dad35b1fd500c07
#
_cell.length_a   1.000
_cell.length_b   1.000
_cell.length_c   1.000
_cell.angle_alpha   90.00
_cell.angle_beta   90.00
_cell.angle_gamma   90.00
#
_symmetry.space_group_name_H-M   'P 1'
#
loop_
_entity.id
_entity.type
_entity.pdbx_description
1 polymer ?
#
loop_
_entity_poly.entity_id
_entity_poly.type
_entity_poly.pdbx_seq_one_letter_code
_entity_poly.pdbx_strand_id
1 'polypeptide(L)'
;MAETIPAQFQVIDERFRYCDGDYVVERLHTGSRKSEGPVYFPAGRYLVWSDIPNDRLMRWDETTGTVGVFRHCSGYANGNTIDRQGRLITCEQGNRRVTRTEHDGTITVLADRYHGKRLNSPNDVVVRADGTIWFTDPIYGIHSDYEGNKGDSEFGGACYVFRLDPATSDLRVVADDFCRPNGLAFSRDEQRLYIADTRQEPSHIRVFDVTAEGALTGGKIFAECDFGRFDGLRLDDAGRVWAAAWDGVHCFDPDGTLIGKLLLPESVANLTFGGPKRNHLFITAATSLYTLRVTVNGARYPEPIQQVHR
;
A
#
# COMPACT_ATOMS: atom_id res chain seq x y z
N MET A 1 -15.28 -15.96 -17.17
CA MET A 1 -14.04 -16.55 -16.64
C MET A 1 -13.01 -15.44 -16.65
N ALA A 2 -12.19 -15.33 -15.60
CA ALA A 2 -11.05 -14.41 -15.62
C ALA A 2 -10.12 -14.77 -16.78
N GLU A 3 -9.55 -13.77 -17.43
CA GLU A 3 -8.52 -13.99 -18.45
C GLU A 3 -7.22 -14.40 -17.76
N THR A 4 -6.54 -15.40 -18.27
CA THR A 4 -5.28 -15.89 -17.73
C THR A 4 -4.13 -15.61 -18.69
N ILE A 5 -2.98 -15.22 -18.14
CA ILE A 5 -1.72 -15.07 -18.84
C ILE A 5 -0.66 -15.96 -18.18
N PRO A 6 0.35 -16.46 -18.91
CA PRO A 6 1.45 -17.21 -18.29
C PRO A 6 2.16 -16.37 -17.24
N ALA A 7 2.42 -16.93 -16.07
CA ALA A 7 3.23 -16.28 -15.03
C ALA A 7 4.70 -16.24 -15.50
N GLN A 8 5.28 -15.05 -15.50
CA GLN A 8 6.67 -14.82 -15.91
C GLN A 8 7.53 -14.53 -14.67
N PHE A 9 8.00 -15.59 -14.02
CA PHE A 9 8.95 -15.48 -12.92
C PHE A 9 10.37 -15.37 -13.45
N GLN A 10 11.07 -14.30 -13.09
CA GLN A 10 12.50 -14.13 -13.31
C GLN A 10 13.24 -14.47 -12.03
N VAL A 11 13.88 -15.64 -11.99
CA VAL A 11 14.74 -16.06 -10.89
C VAL A 11 16.10 -15.40 -11.05
N ILE A 12 16.49 -14.57 -10.09
CA ILE A 12 17.80 -13.90 -10.05
C ILE A 12 18.73 -14.61 -9.06
N ASP A 13 18.18 -15.05 -7.94
CA ASP A 13 18.87 -15.82 -6.92
C ASP A 13 18.03 -17.09 -6.61
N GLU A 14 18.68 -18.21 -6.28
CA GLU A 14 17.98 -19.48 -6.03
C GLU A 14 16.97 -19.42 -4.87
N ARG A 15 17.15 -18.50 -3.93
CA ARG A 15 16.19 -18.25 -2.84
C ARG A 15 14.78 -17.91 -3.35
N PHE A 16 14.66 -17.32 -4.55
CA PHE A 16 13.37 -16.98 -5.14
C PHE A 16 12.56 -18.20 -5.57
N ARG A 17 13.19 -19.34 -5.87
CA ARG A 17 12.50 -20.60 -6.24
C ARG A 17 11.55 -21.11 -5.16
N TYR A 18 11.71 -20.64 -3.93
CA TYR A 18 10.81 -20.93 -2.81
C TYR A 18 9.75 -19.86 -2.60
N CYS A 19 9.67 -18.87 -3.50
CA CYS A 19 8.74 -17.75 -3.43
C CYS A 19 7.82 -17.65 -4.66
N ASP A 20 8.05 -18.47 -5.69
CA ASP A 20 7.21 -18.54 -6.88
C ASP A 20 5.78 -19.02 -6.56
N GLY A 21 4.98 -19.33 -7.55
CA GLY A 21 3.59 -19.69 -7.33
C GLY A 21 2.95 -20.36 -8.54
N ASP A 22 1.70 -20.02 -8.79
CA ASP A 22 0.93 -20.51 -9.93
C ASP A 22 1.64 -20.22 -11.26
N TYR A 23 1.50 -21.13 -12.22
CA TYR A 23 2.04 -20.95 -13.57
C TYR A 23 1.26 -19.95 -14.44
N VAL A 24 0.16 -19.43 -13.91
CA VAL A 24 -0.68 -18.44 -14.57
C VAL A 24 -1.02 -17.31 -13.63
N VAL A 25 -1.11 -16.10 -14.18
CA VAL A 25 -1.68 -14.93 -13.53
C VAL A 25 -3.09 -14.72 -14.06
N GLU A 26 -4.05 -14.55 -13.17
CA GLU A 26 -5.42 -14.22 -13.53
C GLU A 26 -5.60 -12.70 -13.59
N ARG A 27 -6.21 -12.19 -14.66
CA ARG A 27 -6.67 -10.80 -14.73
C ARG A 27 -8.13 -10.75 -14.30
N LEU A 28 -8.36 -10.32 -13.05
CA LEU A 28 -9.70 -10.26 -12.45
C LEU A 28 -10.52 -9.10 -12.99
N HIS A 29 -9.86 -8.00 -13.35
CA HIS A 29 -10.49 -6.78 -13.87
C HIS A 29 -9.56 -6.03 -14.79
N THR A 30 -10.14 -5.34 -15.78
CA THR A 30 -9.51 -4.30 -16.59
C THR A 30 -10.52 -3.19 -16.89
N GLY A 31 -10.03 -2.00 -17.26
CA GLY A 31 -10.88 -0.84 -17.55
C GLY A 31 -10.91 0.21 -16.43
N SER A 32 -10.07 0.10 -15.44
CA SER A 32 -9.69 1.24 -14.61
C SER A 32 -8.86 2.25 -15.42
N ARG A 33 -8.73 3.47 -14.93
CA ARG A 33 -7.79 4.44 -15.51
C ARG A 33 -6.43 4.43 -14.81
N LYS A 34 -6.45 4.21 -13.48
CA LYS A 34 -5.27 3.98 -12.66
C LYS A 34 -5.68 3.19 -11.43
N SER A 35 -5.33 1.91 -11.43
CA SER A 35 -5.62 0.99 -10.32
C SER A 35 -4.57 1.10 -9.23
N GLU A 36 -5.02 1.31 -7.98
CA GLU A 36 -4.16 1.56 -6.82
C GLU A 36 -4.73 0.98 -5.52
N GLY A 37 -3.92 1.01 -4.45
CA GLY A 37 -4.29 0.80 -3.07
C GLY A 37 -5.13 -0.43 -2.78
N PRO A 38 -4.72 -1.65 -3.16
CA PRO A 38 -5.53 -2.84 -2.93
C PRO A 38 -5.49 -3.24 -1.46
N VAL A 39 -6.66 -3.57 -0.89
CA VAL A 39 -6.81 -4.09 0.46
C VAL A 39 -7.79 -5.25 0.49
N TYR A 40 -7.40 -6.35 1.15
CA TYR A 40 -8.23 -7.54 1.27
C TYR A 40 -8.94 -7.58 2.63
N PHE A 41 -10.24 -7.83 2.60
CA PHE A 41 -11.11 -8.00 3.76
C PHE A 41 -11.31 -9.50 4.05
N PRO A 42 -10.60 -10.07 5.02
CA PRO A 42 -10.64 -11.52 5.24
C PRO A 42 -12.00 -12.02 5.76
N ALA A 43 -12.68 -11.26 6.61
CA ALA A 43 -13.98 -11.64 7.15
C ALA A 43 -15.07 -11.68 6.07
N GLY A 44 -15.03 -10.74 5.12
CA GLY A 44 -15.99 -10.67 4.01
C GLY A 44 -15.53 -11.37 2.73
N ARG A 45 -14.28 -11.85 2.67
CA ARG A 45 -13.68 -12.50 1.52
C ARG A 45 -13.83 -11.67 0.24
N TYR A 46 -13.40 -10.41 0.31
CA TYR A 46 -13.40 -9.51 -0.84
C TYR A 46 -12.19 -8.58 -0.81
N LEU A 47 -11.83 -8.09 -1.98
CA LEU A 47 -10.80 -7.07 -2.19
C LEU A 47 -11.45 -5.74 -2.53
N VAL A 48 -10.92 -4.64 -1.99
CA VAL A 48 -11.24 -3.28 -2.43
C VAL A 48 -9.97 -2.66 -3.01
N TRP A 49 -10.09 -1.87 -4.08
CA TRP A 49 -8.99 -1.09 -4.63
C TRP A 49 -9.50 0.24 -5.20
N SER A 50 -8.61 1.17 -5.41
CA SER A 50 -8.89 2.49 -5.96
C SER A 50 -8.77 2.49 -7.49
N ASP A 51 -9.70 3.17 -8.16
CA ASP A 51 -9.59 3.59 -9.56
C ASP A 51 -9.59 5.12 -9.54
N ILE A 52 -8.37 5.71 -9.36
CA ILE A 52 -8.18 7.08 -8.90
C ILE A 52 -8.85 8.09 -9.85
N PRO A 53 -8.53 8.16 -11.18
CA PRO A 53 -9.08 9.21 -12.02
C PRO A 53 -10.58 9.07 -12.29
N ASN A 54 -11.15 7.89 -12.05
CA ASN A 54 -12.59 7.67 -12.13
C ASN A 54 -13.31 7.97 -10.80
N ASP A 55 -12.58 8.46 -9.80
CA ASP A 55 -13.07 8.84 -8.47
C ASP A 55 -13.95 7.77 -7.82
N ARG A 56 -13.49 6.52 -7.83
CA ARG A 56 -14.23 5.40 -7.29
C ARG A 56 -13.35 4.37 -6.60
N LEU A 57 -13.91 3.68 -5.63
CA LEU A 57 -13.40 2.42 -5.10
C LEU A 57 -14.11 1.27 -5.81
N MET A 58 -13.37 0.26 -6.19
CA MET A 58 -13.83 -0.97 -6.81
C MET A 58 -13.81 -2.12 -5.79
N ARG A 59 -14.62 -3.14 -6.00
CA ARG A 59 -14.64 -4.37 -5.19
C ARG A 59 -14.66 -5.60 -6.08
N TRP A 60 -13.81 -6.56 -5.76
CA TRP A 60 -13.88 -7.94 -6.25
C TRP A 60 -14.33 -8.85 -5.10
N ASP A 61 -15.33 -9.69 -5.36
CA ASP A 61 -15.86 -10.65 -4.40
C ASP A 61 -15.27 -12.04 -4.68
N GLU A 62 -14.52 -12.59 -3.72
CA GLU A 62 -13.84 -13.88 -3.87
C GLU A 62 -14.83 -15.05 -4.01
N THR A 63 -16.03 -14.94 -3.44
CA THR A 63 -17.00 -16.03 -3.42
C THR A 63 -17.78 -16.17 -4.71
N THR A 64 -17.96 -15.06 -5.41
CA THR A 64 -18.73 -15.00 -6.67
C THR A 64 -17.87 -14.72 -7.90
N GLY A 65 -16.63 -14.22 -7.71
CA GLY A 65 -15.75 -13.76 -8.77
C GLY A 65 -16.20 -12.47 -9.44
N THR A 66 -17.23 -11.79 -8.90
CA THR A 66 -17.79 -10.59 -9.51
C THR A 66 -17.00 -9.33 -9.12
N VAL A 67 -16.96 -8.38 -10.05
CA VAL A 67 -16.39 -7.05 -9.84
C VAL A 67 -17.49 -6.01 -9.93
N GLY A 68 -17.48 -5.03 -9.03
CA GLY A 68 -18.41 -3.91 -9.04
C GLY A 68 -17.80 -2.67 -8.38
N VAL A 69 -18.54 -1.57 -8.44
CA VAL A 69 -18.15 -0.36 -7.71
C VAL A 69 -18.52 -0.52 -6.23
N PHE A 70 -17.52 -0.34 -5.36
CA PHE A 70 -17.71 -0.33 -3.91
C PHE A 70 -18.22 1.03 -3.42
N ARG A 71 -17.64 2.13 -3.94
CA ARG A 71 -18.01 3.51 -3.59
C ARG A 71 -17.72 4.46 -4.73
N HIS A 72 -18.71 5.26 -5.13
CA HIS A 72 -18.52 6.43 -5.99
C HIS A 72 -18.08 7.65 -5.17
N CYS A 73 -17.52 8.66 -5.82
CA CYS A 73 -17.04 9.90 -5.19
C CYS A 73 -16.10 9.58 -4.03
N SER A 74 -15.07 8.80 -4.34
CA SER A 74 -14.09 8.32 -3.36
C SER A 74 -13.16 9.43 -2.85
N GLY A 75 -13.21 10.63 -3.43
CA GLY A 75 -12.30 11.73 -3.17
C GLY A 75 -10.93 11.50 -3.82
N TYR A 76 -10.91 10.86 -4.99
CA TYR A 76 -9.68 10.40 -5.66
C TYR A 76 -8.83 9.54 -4.73
N ALA A 77 -9.48 8.55 -4.12
CA ALA A 77 -8.83 7.64 -3.19
C ALA A 77 -7.64 6.93 -3.84
N ASN A 78 -6.54 6.78 -3.08
CA ASN A 78 -5.35 6.06 -3.47
C ASN A 78 -5.13 4.84 -2.56
N GLY A 79 -4.22 4.89 -1.59
CA GLY A 79 -3.92 3.82 -0.67
C GLY A 79 -5.06 3.48 0.27
N ASN A 80 -5.26 2.21 0.52
CA ASN A 80 -6.25 1.69 1.44
C ASN A 80 -5.64 0.64 2.35
N THR A 81 -6.14 0.57 3.58
CA THR A 81 -5.84 -0.49 4.53
C THR A 81 -7.05 -0.76 5.42
N ILE A 82 -6.97 -1.78 6.28
CA ILE A 82 -7.99 -2.02 7.32
C ILE A 82 -7.38 -1.79 8.70
N ASP A 83 -8.16 -1.23 9.60
CA ASP A 83 -7.77 -1.16 11.00
C ASP A 83 -8.02 -2.50 11.74
N ARG A 84 -7.68 -2.53 13.03
CA ARG A 84 -7.81 -3.74 13.86
C ARG A 84 -9.26 -4.17 14.11
N GLN A 85 -10.23 -3.30 13.84
CA GLN A 85 -11.66 -3.57 13.89
C GLN A 85 -12.23 -3.95 12.52
N GLY A 86 -11.39 -4.03 11.47
CA GLY A 86 -11.81 -4.37 10.11
C GLY A 86 -12.48 -3.22 9.36
N ARG A 87 -12.30 -1.97 9.81
CA ARG A 87 -12.82 -0.77 9.13
C ARG A 87 -11.82 -0.30 8.08
N LEU A 88 -12.35 0.19 6.96
CA LEU A 88 -11.54 0.71 5.87
C LEU A 88 -10.93 2.05 6.23
N ILE A 89 -9.60 2.17 6.12
CA ILE A 89 -8.85 3.43 6.17
C ILE A 89 -8.45 3.78 4.73
N THR A 90 -8.69 5.01 4.31
CA THR A 90 -8.46 5.47 2.92
C THR A 90 -7.69 6.78 2.90
N CYS A 91 -6.68 6.86 2.04
CA CYS A 91 -6.04 8.11 1.64
C CYS A 91 -6.83 8.75 0.50
N GLU A 92 -7.49 9.88 0.74
CA GLU A 92 -8.27 10.62 -0.25
C GLU A 92 -7.43 11.78 -0.80
N GLN A 93 -6.74 11.57 -1.93
CA GLN A 93 -5.82 12.55 -2.51
C GLN A 93 -6.49 13.87 -2.89
N GLY A 94 -7.65 13.79 -3.56
CA GLY A 94 -8.39 14.97 -4.02
C GLY A 94 -9.00 15.76 -2.87
N ASN A 95 -9.43 15.11 -1.80
CA ASN A 95 -9.93 15.75 -0.59
C ASN A 95 -8.80 16.15 0.37
N ARG A 96 -7.56 15.68 0.13
CA ARG A 96 -6.36 15.98 0.92
C ARG A 96 -6.55 15.56 2.39
N ARG A 97 -7.00 14.31 2.61
CA ARG A 97 -7.31 13.79 3.95
C ARG A 97 -7.15 12.28 4.05
N VAL A 98 -7.04 11.79 5.27
CA VAL A 98 -7.16 10.37 5.61
C VAL A 98 -8.49 10.14 6.30
N THR A 99 -9.23 9.13 5.87
CA THR A 99 -10.57 8.83 6.39
C THR A 99 -10.69 7.40 6.87
N ARG A 100 -11.70 7.15 7.71
CA ARG A 100 -12.14 5.82 8.12
C ARG A 100 -13.62 5.63 7.77
N THR A 101 -13.91 4.55 7.09
CA THR A 101 -15.30 4.12 6.85
C THR A 101 -15.74 3.24 8.01
N GLU A 102 -16.71 3.71 8.77
CA GLU A 102 -17.26 3.01 9.92
C GLU A 102 -18.15 1.81 9.46
N HIS A 103 -18.50 0.90 10.38
CA HIS A 103 -19.31 -0.27 10.04
C HIS A 103 -20.72 0.07 9.57
N ASP A 104 -21.25 1.23 9.90
CA ASP A 104 -22.55 1.73 9.42
C ASP A 104 -22.45 2.47 8.07
N GLY A 105 -21.23 2.55 7.50
CA GLY A 105 -20.96 3.22 6.23
C GLY A 105 -20.64 4.71 6.35
N THR A 106 -20.72 5.32 7.54
CA THR A 106 -20.33 6.72 7.74
C THR A 106 -18.82 6.89 7.55
N ILE A 107 -18.42 8.09 7.09
CA ILE A 107 -17.01 8.42 6.86
C ILE A 107 -16.54 9.40 7.93
N THR A 108 -15.59 8.96 8.74
CA THR A 108 -14.91 9.79 9.74
C THR A 108 -13.62 10.34 9.17
N VAL A 109 -13.44 11.65 9.18
CA VAL A 109 -12.16 12.29 8.84
C VAL A 109 -11.20 12.10 10.02
N LEU A 110 -10.05 11.47 9.76
CA LEU A 110 -9.03 11.20 10.78
C LEU A 110 -7.94 12.27 10.79
N ALA A 111 -7.53 12.76 9.61
CA ALA A 111 -6.57 13.85 9.45
C ALA A 111 -6.80 14.55 8.12
N ASP A 112 -6.81 15.88 8.12
CA ASP A 112 -6.86 16.72 6.91
C ASP A 112 -5.88 17.91 6.99
N ARG A 113 -5.33 18.18 8.19
CA ARG A 113 -4.42 19.29 8.47
C ARG A 113 -3.31 18.91 9.44
N TYR A 114 -2.16 19.59 9.27
CA TYR A 114 -1.06 19.56 10.19
C TYR A 114 -0.61 20.99 10.49
N HIS A 115 -0.63 21.40 11.77
CA HIS A 115 -0.38 22.78 12.21
C HIS A 115 -1.20 23.83 11.43
N GLY A 116 -2.48 23.55 11.20
CA GLY A 116 -3.43 24.44 10.49
C GLY A 116 -3.31 24.41 8.97
N LYS A 117 -2.25 23.85 8.39
CA LYS A 117 -2.05 23.68 6.95
C LYS A 117 -2.70 22.39 6.46
N ARG A 118 -3.31 22.42 5.28
CA ARG A 118 -3.87 21.22 4.64
C ARG A 118 -2.75 20.23 4.28
N LEU A 119 -3.04 18.95 4.44
CA LEU A 119 -2.18 17.88 3.92
C LEU A 119 -1.96 18.07 2.40
N ASN A 120 -0.90 17.52 1.84
CA ASN A 120 -0.67 17.55 0.40
C ASN A 120 -1.69 16.69 -0.36
N SER A 121 -1.46 15.41 -0.40
CA SER A 121 -2.35 14.41 -1.01
C SER A 121 -1.95 13.02 -0.48
N PRO A 122 -2.49 12.61 0.68
CA PRO A 122 -2.16 11.33 1.29
C PRO A 122 -2.22 10.19 0.26
N ASN A 123 -1.17 9.34 0.24
CA ASN A 123 -0.95 8.39 -0.83
C ASN A 123 -1.11 6.94 -0.36
N ASP A 124 -0.22 6.38 0.46
CA ASP A 124 -0.37 5.02 0.99
C ASP A 124 -0.43 5.03 2.52
N VAL A 125 -0.99 3.95 3.11
CA VAL A 125 -1.34 3.91 4.53
C VAL A 125 -1.24 2.51 5.11
N VAL A 126 -0.73 2.44 6.35
CA VAL A 126 -0.70 1.20 7.15
C VAL A 126 -1.16 1.46 8.58
N VAL A 127 -1.67 0.43 9.25
CA VAL A 127 -2.10 0.48 10.65
C VAL A 127 -1.22 -0.45 11.47
N ARG A 128 -0.57 0.10 12.50
CA ARG A 128 0.25 -0.64 13.46
C ARG A 128 -0.62 -1.40 14.48
N ALA A 129 -0.06 -2.41 15.16
CA ALA A 129 -0.77 -3.20 16.17
C ALA A 129 -1.32 -2.38 17.34
N ASP A 130 -0.68 -1.26 17.69
CA ASP A 130 -1.13 -0.32 18.70
C ASP A 130 -2.31 0.56 18.25
N GLY A 131 -2.76 0.41 17.00
CA GLY A 131 -3.86 1.17 16.41
C GLY A 131 -3.43 2.49 15.77
N THR A 132 -2.16 2.88 15.84
CA THR A 132 -1.67 4.08 15.17
C THR A 132 -1.65 3.89 13.66
N ILE A 133 -1.95 4.96 12.92
CA ILE A 133 -2.08 5.00 11.47
C ILE A 133 -0.88 5.77 10.91
N TRP A 134 -0.18 5.16 9.96
CA TRP A 134 1.00 5.74 9.35
C TRP A 134 0.75 5.91 7.86
N PHE A 135 1.01 7.09 7.32
CA PHE A 135 0.71 7.39 5.93
C PHE A 135 1.74 8.34 5.31
N THR A 136 1.86 8.25 4.00
CA THR A 136 2.72 9.13 3.19
C THR A 136 1.90 10.26 2.57
N ASP A 137 2.50 11.46 2.48
CA ASP A 137 1.81 12.68 2.01
C ASP A 137 2.61 13.41 0.91
N PRO A 138 2.83 12.78 -0.26
CA PRO A 138 3.43 13.43 -1.42
C PRO A 138 2.43 14.36 -2.12
N ILE A 139 2.86 15.02 -3.20
CA ILE A 139 2.04 16.02 -3.92
C ILE A 139 1.32 15.48 -5.17
N TYR A 140 1.18 14.16 -5.34
CA TYR A 140 0.62 13.61 -6.58
C TYR A 140 -0.80 14.11 -6.87
N GLY A 141 -1.69 14.05 -5.89
CA GLY A 141 -3.10 14.44 -6.04
C GLY A 141 -3.35 15.95 -6.15
N ILE A 142 -2.32 16.79 -5.95
CA ILE A 142 -2.40 18.24 -6.16
C ILE A 142 -1.55 18.73 -7.32
N HIS A 143 -0.82 17.82 -7.99
CA HIS A 143 0.03 18.15 -9.13
C HIS A 143 -0.80 18.47 -10.40
N SER A 144 -1.91 17.76 -10.61
CA SER A 144 -2.80 17.90 -11.76
C SER A 144 -4.23 17.51 -11.39
N ASP A 145 -5.19 17.80 -12.29
CA ASP A 145 -6.59 17.37 -12.14
C ASP A 145 -6.84 15.92 -12.57
N TYR A 146 -5.78 15.12 -12.78
CA TYR A 146 -5.91 13.73 -13.18
C TYR A 146 -6.10 12.75 -12.01
N GLU A 147 -5.35 12.94 -10.92
CA GLU A 147 -5.39 12.08 -9.74
C GLU A 147 -5.96 12.79 -8.50
N GLY A 148 -6.50 13.97 -8.68
CA GLY A 148 -7.05 14.79 -7.61
C GLY A 148 -7.45 16.16 -8.12
N ASN A 149 -7.23 17.20 -7.33
CA ASN A 149 -7.54 18.57 -7.68
C ASN A 149 -6.25 19.39 -7.65
N LYS A 150 -5.85 19.94 -8.81
CA LYS A 150 -4.64 20.77 -8.91
C LYS A 150 -4.65 21.90 -7.88
N GLY A 151 -3.53 22.08 -7.20
CA GLY A 151 -3.36 23.08 -6.17
C GLY A 151 -1.95 23.16 -5.65
N ASP A 152 -1.72 24.08 -4.74
CA ASP A 152 -0.40 24.30 -4.14
C ASP A 152 -0.23 23.53 -2.83
N SER A 153 1.01 23.09 -2.58
CA SER A 153 1.40 22.55 -1.30
C SER A 153 1.52 23.68 -0.26
N GLU A 154 0.74 23.59 0.81
CA GLU A 154 0.85 24.52 1.94
C GLU A 154 2.13 24.29 2.77
N PHE A 155 2.87 23.20 2.51
CA PHE A 155 4.17 22.89 3.11
C PHE A 155 5.36 23.35 2.26
N GLY A 156 5.12 24.20 1.21
CA GLY A 156 6.18 24.70 0.33
C GLY A 156 6.81 23.61 -0.55
N GLY A 157 6.09 22.54 -0.81
CA GLY A 157 6.54 21.39 -1.62
C GLY A 157 7.21 20.26 -0.82
N ALA A 158 7.40 20.44 0.49
CA ALA A 158 7.88 19.36 1.36
C ALA A 158 6.86 18.21 1.40
N CYS A 159 7.36 16.98 1.40
CA CYS A 159 6.56 15.75 1.46
C CYS A 159 6.89 15.03 2.75
N TYR A 160 5.86 14.64 3.49
CA TYR A 160 6.02 14.07 4.82
C TYR A 160 5.55 12.63 4.90
N VAL A 161 6.09 11.91 5.86
CA VAL A 161 5.51 10.68 6.41
C VAL A 161 4.95 11.00 7.77
N PHE A 162 3.68 10.68 7.98
CA PHE A 162 2.96 10.97 9.21
C PHE A 162 2.66 9.72 10.03
N ARG A 163 2.61 9.91 11.35
CA ARG A 163 2.02 9.00 12.32
C ARG A 163 0.86 9.70 13.01
N LEU A 164 -0.30 9.08 12.96
CA LEU A 164 -1.54 9.54 13.59
C LEU A 164 -1.93 8.56 14.71
N ASP A 165 -2.20 9.07 15.88
CA ASP A 165 -2.93 8.34 16.93
C ASP A 165 -4.42 8.72 16.84
N PRO A 166 -5.29 7.81 16.37
CA PRO A 166 -6.70 8.13 16.18
C PRO A 166 -7.48 8.28 17.49
N ALA A 167 -6.91 7.82 18.63
CA ALA A 167 -7.56 7.96 19.94
C ALA A 167 -7.39 9.37 20.52
N THR A 168 -6.27 10.02 20.24
CA THR A 168 -5.92 11.36 20.74
C THR A 168 -5.96 12.44 19.68
N SER A 169 -6.08 12.05 18.40
CA SER A 169 -5.91 12.91 17.22
C SER A 169 -4.51 13.55 17.13
N ASP A 170 -3.51 12.92 17.76
CA ASP A 170 -2.12 13.37 17.72
C ASP A 170 -1.51 12.98 16.37
N LEU A 171 -1.26 13.99 15.54
CA LEU A 171 -0.62 13.84 14.22
C LEU A 171 0.81 14.38 14.29
N ARG A 172 1.78 13.54 13.92
CA ARG A 172 3.21 13.89 13.95
C ARG A 172 3.89 13.55 12.63
N VAL A 173 4.81 14.40 12.20
CA VAL A 173 5.77 14.05 11.15
C VAL A 173 6.81 13.10 11.74
N VAL A 174 7.04 11.97 11.07
CA VAL A 174 8.04 10.96 11.47
C VAL A 174 9.20 10.88 10.49
N ALA A 175 9.03 11.39 9.26
CA ALA A 175 10.11 11.65 8.31
C ALA A 175 9.73 12.81 7.37
N ASP A 176 10.72 13.66 7.04
CA ASP A 176 10.55 14.91 6.28
C ASP A 176 11.60 15.10 5.16
N ASP A 177 12.42 14.08 4.93
CA ASP A 177 13.56 14.10 4.01
C ASP A 177 13.36 13.23 2.75
N PHE A 178 12.08 12.97 2.39
CA PHE A 178 11.70 12.25 1.18
C PHE A 178 11.40 13.20 0.02
N CYS A 179 11.78 12.80 -1.20
CA CYS A 179 11.37 13.50 -2.41
C CYS A 179 9.88 13.28 -2.70
N ARG A 180 9.45 12.02 -2.76
CA ARG A 180 8.05 11.61 -2.95
C ARG A 180 7.82 10.28 -2.23
N PRO A 181 7.56 10.31 -0.91
CA PRO A 181 7.27 9.09 -0.17
C PRO A 181 5.99 8.46 -0.72
N ASN A 182 6.01 7.13 -0.89
CA ASN A 182 4.94 6.39 -1.52
C ASN A 182 4.57 5.17 -0.67
N GLY A 183 4.69 3.95 -1.20
CA GLY A 183 4.37 2.74 -0.47
C GLY A 183 5.13 2.60 0.84
N LEU A 184 4.45 2.12 1.89
CA LEU A 184 5.07 1.84 3.17
C LEU A 184 4.55 0.53 3.77
N ALA A 185 5.41 -0.18 4.51
CA ALA A 185 5.02 -1.40 5.21
C ALA A 185 5.93 -1.66 6.42
N PHE A 186 5.33 -2.15 7.51
CA PHE A 186 6.07 -2.61 8.68
C PHE A 186 6.65 -4.01 8.45
N SER A 187 7.78 -4.31 9.12
CA SER A 187 8.20 -5.68 9.37
C SER A 187 7.15 -6.42 10.21
N ARG A 188 7.20 -7.76 10.18
CA ARG A 188 6.24 -8.59 10.93
C ARG A 188 6.16 -8.27 12.42
N ASP A 189 7.31 -7.95 13.03
CA ASP A 189 7.44 -7.57 14.44
C ASP A 189 7.19 -6.08 14.71
N GLU A 190 6.91 -5.31 13.63
CA GLU A 190 6.70 -3.85 13.64
C GLU A 190 7.86 -3.04 14.25
N GLN A 191 9.07 -3.64 14.27
CA GLN A 191 10.28 -2.95 14.72
C GLN A 191 10.95 -2.17 13.58
N ARG A 192 10.55 -2.41 12.32
CA ARG A 192 11.06 -1.70 11.14
C ARG A 192 9.93 -1.19 10.28
N LEU A 193 10.18 -0.06 9.63
CA LEU A 193 9.30 0.51 8.61
C LEU A 193 10.08 0.69 7.31
N TYR A 194 9.56 0.13 6.23
CA TYR A 194 10.08 0.28 4.87
C TYR A 194 9.25 1.33 4.15
N ILE A 195 9.89 2.29 3.46
CA ILE A 195 9.22 3.37 2.75
C ILE A 195 9.89 3.56 1.39
N ALA A 196 9.10 3.54 0.31
CA ALA A 196 9.57 3.84 -1.04
C ALA A 196 9.68 5.35 -1.24
N ASP A 197 10.78 5.81 -1.88
CA ASP A 197 10.88 7.14 -2.47
C ASP A 197 10.86 7.01 -4.00
N THR A 198 9.69 7.26 -4.58
CA THR A 198 9.44 7.02 -6.01
C THR A 198 10.20 7.99 -6.92
N ARG A 199 10.43 9.22 -6.50
CA ARG A 199 11.00 10.29 -7.36
C ARG A 199 12.47 10.60 -7.10
N GLN A 200 13.08 9.90 -6.17
CA GLN A 200 14.53 9.93 -6.04
C GLN A 200 15.20 9.22 -7.22
N GLU A 201 16.41 9.60 -7.57
CA GLU A 201 17.18 8.96 -8.64
C GLU A 201 18.46 8.34 -8.08
N PRO A 202 18.60 7.01 -8.08
CA PRO A 202 17.57 6.02 -8.44
C PRO A 202 16.40 6.00 -7.43
N SER A 203 15.20 5.55 -7.88
CA SER A 203 14.10 5.27 -6.97
C SER A 203 14.53 4.16 -6.02
N HIS A 204 14.26 4.33 -4.73
CA HIS A 204 14.73 3.39 -3.72
C HIS A 204 13.72 3.17 -2.58
N ILE A 205 13.94 2.12 -1.83
CA ILE A 205 13.25 1.84 -0.56
C ILE A 205 14.23 2.14 0.57
N ARG A 206 13.78 2.90 1.55
CA ARG A 206 14.52 3.12 2.82
C ARG A 206 13.91 2.28 3.93
N VAL A 207 14.77 1.82 4.84
CA VAL A 207 14.35 1.09 6.05
C VAL A 207 14.77 1.86 7.29
N PHE A 208 13.82 1.98 8.22
CA PHE A 208 13.97 2.68 9.50
C PHE A 208 13.70 1.72 10.64
N ASP A 209 14.39 1.92 11.76
CA ASP A 209 14.01 1.31 13.02
C ASP A 209 12.89 2.16 13.68
N VAL A 210 11.90 1.50 14.25
CA VAL A 210 10.74 2.13 14.91
C VAL A 210 10.96 2.08 16.42
N THR A 211 11.04 3.24 17.08
CA THR A 211 11.20 3.30 18.52
C THR A 211 9.90 2.96 19.26
N ALA A 212 9.99 2.72 20.57
CA ALA A 212 8.81 2.45 21.40
C ALA A 212 7.80 3.62 21.39
N GLU A 213 8.30 4.85 21.25
CA GLU A 213 7.48 6.08 21.20
C GLU A 213 6.90 6.32 19.79
N GLY A 214 7.24 5.46 18.79
CA GLY A 214 6.79 5.58 17.43
C GLY A 214 7.52 6.65 16.61
N ALA A 215 8.80 6.92 16.94
CA ALA A 215 9.70 7.71 16.10
C ALA A 215 10.48 6.79 15.14
N LEU A 216 10.97 7.35 14.04
CA LEU A 216 11.84 6.66 13.09
C LEU A 216 13.31 7.03 13.34
N THR A 217 14.19 6.04 13.29
CA THR A 217 15.65 6.21 13.39
C THR A 217 16.35 5.41 12.29
N GLY A 218 17.58 5.77 11.96
CA GLY A 218 18.36 5.11 10.90
C GLY A 218 18.05 5.67 9.52
N GLY A 219 17.19 5.04 8.75
CA GLY A 219 16.78 5.54 7.43
C GLY A 219 17.78 5.24 6.32
N LYS A 220 18.44 4.08 6.37
CA LYS A 220 19.35 3.63 5.32
C LYS A 220 18.61 3.12 4.08
N ILE A 221 19.24 3.22 2.90
CA ILE A 221 18.76 2.58 1.68
C ILE A 221 18.74 1.07 1.90
N PHE A 222 17.59 0.45 1.66
CA PHE A 222 17.38 -1.00 1.69
C PHE A 222 17.61 -1.60 0.31
N ALA A 223 17.01 -1.01 -0.74
CA ALA A 223 17.13 -1.45 -2.11
C ALA A 223 16.92 -0.30 -3.08
N GLU A 224 17.59 -0.35 -4.22
CA GLU A 224 17.39 0.57 -5.35
C GLU A 224 16.62 -0.14 -6.46
N CYS A 225 15.79 0.61 -7.20
CA CYS A 225 15.02 0.08 -8.31
C CYS A 225 15.91 -0.07 -9.53
N ASP A 226 16.01 -1.28 -10.07
CA ASP A 226 16.81 -1.56 -11.26
C ASP A 226 16.06 -1.26 -12.57
N PHE A 227 14.72 -1.14 -12.53
CA PHE A 227 13.89 -0.81 -13.69
C PHE A 227 12.69 0.05 -13.31
N GLY A 228 12.71 1.29 -13.74
CA GLY A 228 11.63 2.24 -13.50
C GLY A 228 11.65 2.82 -12.09
N ARG A 229 10.56 2.68 -11.36
CA ARG A 229 10.39 3.30 -10.03
C ARG A 229 9.60 2.37 -9.11
N PHE A 230 9.96 2.36 -7.84
CA PHE A 230 9.13 1.73 -6.80
C PHE A 230 7.88 2.55 -6.53
N ASP A 231 6.80 1.82 -6.15
CA ASP A 231 5.50 2.39 -5.78
C ASP A 231 5.02 1.73 -4.48
N GLY A 232 3.96 0.94 -4.47
CA GLY A 232 3.50 0.21 -3.30
C GLY A 232 4.41 -0.96 -2.91
N LEU A 233 4.38 -1.37 -1.66
CA LEU A 233 5.14 -2.52 -1.18
C LEU A 233 4.44 -3.26 -0.03
N ARG A 234 4.70 -4.56 0.12
CA ARG A 234 4.25 -5.39 1.24
C ARG A 234 5.34 -6.38 1.63
N LEU A 235 5.25 -6.93 2.84
CA LEU A 235 6.18 -7.96 3.31
C LEU A 235 5.50 -9.33 3.41
N ASP A 236 6.32 -10.39 3.27
CA ASP A 236 5.90 -11.75 3.61
C ASP A 236 6.33 -12.16 5.03
N ASP A 237 5.88 -13.34 5.47
CA ASP A 237 6.16 -13.87 6.82
C ASP A 237 7.66 -14.14 7.08
N ALA A 238 8.46 -14.28 6.03
CA ALA A 238 9.92 -14.43 6.11
C ALA A 238 10.65 -13.08 6.13
N GLY A 239 9.92 -11.96 6.00
CA GLY A 239 10.47 -10.61 6.01
C GLY A 239 11.00 -10.14 4.65
N ARG A 240 10.68 -10.86 3.56
CA ARG A 240 11.00 -10.39 2.21
C ARG A 240 10.10 -9.23 1.84
N VAL A 241 10.68 -8.26 1.14
CA VAL A 241 9.93 -7.11 0.62
C VAL A 241 9.50 -7.41 -0.82
N TRP A 242 8.20 -7.35 -1.05
CA TRP A 242 7.57 -7.43 -2.36
C TRP A 242 7.18 -6.01 -2.77
N ALA A 243 7.84 -5.47 -3.78
CA ALA A 243 7.71 -4.08 -4.19
C ALA A 243 7.19 -3.97 -5.63
N ALA A 244 6.20 -3.11 -5.81
CA ALA A 244 5.70 -2.73 -7.13
C ALA A 244 6.74 -1.92 -7.88
N ALA A 245 6.95 -2.25 -9.16
CA ALA A 245 7.82 -1.54 -10.10
C ALA A 245 7.21 -1.52 -11.50
N TRP A 246 7.83 -0.80 -12.44
CA TRP A 246 7.24 -0.63 -13.77
C TRP A 246 7.16 -1.92 -14.60
N ASP A 247 8.04 -2.87 -14.36
CA ASP A 247 8.08 -4.16 -15.07
C ASP A 247 7.36 -5.30 -14.34
N GLY A 248 6.90 -5.06 -13.10
CA GLY A 248 6.26 -6.11 -12.32
C GLY A 248 6.41 -5.95 -10.83
N VAL A 249 6.46 -7.06 -10.12
CA VAL A 249 6.69 -7.12 -8.67
C VAL A 249 8.10 -7.64 -8.42
N HIS A 250 8.92 -6.86 -7.73
CA HIS A 250 10.28 -7.23 -7.32
C HIS A 250 10.25 -7.83 -5.91
N CYS A 251 10.97 -8.94 -5.70
CA CYS A 251 11.10 -9.60 -4.42
C CYS A 251 12.52 -9.47 -3.89
N PHE A 252 12.64 -8.83 -2.74
CA PHE A 252 13.92 -8.63 -2.05
C PHE A 252 13.98 -9.47 -0.79
N ASP A 253 15.12 -10.13 -0.58
CA ASP A 253 15.41 -10.82 0.68
C ASP A 253 15.57 -9.80 1.83
N PRO A 254 15.47 -10.20 3.11
CA PRO A 254 15.61 -9.26 4.25
C PRO A 254 16.92 -8.48 4.32
N ASP A 255 17.96 -8.92 3.60
CA ASP A 255 19.24 -8.21 3.48
C ASP A 255 19.27 -7.13 2.39
N GLY A 256 18.19 -6.99 1.60
CA GLY A 256 18.07 -6.04 0.49
C GLY A 256 18.48 -6.61 -0.86
N THR A 257 18.90 -7.87 -0.94
CA THR A 257 19.24 -8.53 -2.20
C THR A 257 17.99 -8.75 -3.05
N LEU A 258 17.97 -8.28 -4.30
CA LEU A 258 16.93 -8.63 -5.28
C LEU A 258 17.09 -10.12 -5.65
N ILE A 259 16.12 -10.94 -5.26
CA ILE A 259 16.17 -12.40 -5.49
C ILE A 259 15.35 -12.84 -6.70
N GLY A 260 14.34 -12.06 -7.11
CA GLY A 260 13.55 -12.38 -8.28
C GLY A 260 12.45 -11.38 -8.55
N LYS A 261 11.74 -11.59 -9.67
CA LYS A 261 10.64 -10.74 -10.11
C LYS A 261 9.49 -11.60 -10.64
N LEU A 262 8.28 -11.08 -10.48
CA LEU A 262 7.10 -11.49 -11.26
C LEU A 262 6.84 -10.39 -12.28
N LEU A 263 7.12 -10.65 -13.55
CA LEU A 263 6.92 -9.68 -14.64
C LEU A 263 5.45 -9.64 -15.05
N LEU A 264 4.94 -8.45 -15.30
CA LEU A 264 3.57 -8.20 -15.73
C LEU A 264 3.54 -7.31 -17.00
N PRO A 265 2.49 -7.43 -17.83
CA PRO A 265 2.39 -6.66 -19.08
C PRO A 265 2.06 -5.17 -18.85
N GLU A 266 1.70 -4.79 -17.64
CA GLU A 266 1.36 -3.41 -17.24
C GLU A 266 2.25 -2.98 -16.07
N SER A 267 2.55 -1.68 -16.01
CA SER A 267 3.27 -1.09 -14.87
C SER A 267 2.49 -1.33 -13.57
N VAL A 268 3.16 -1.92 -12.60
CA VAL A 268 2.57 -2.24 -11.29
C VAL A 268 2.63 -1.02 -10.38
N ALA A 269 1.49 -0.71 -9.76
CA ALA A 269 1.36 0.40 -8.82
C ALA A 269 1.41 -0.08 -7.37
N ASN A 270 0.65 -1.14 -7.03
CA ASN A 270 0.59 -1.59 -5.63
C ASN A 270 0.22 -3.09 -5.56
N LEU A 271 0.33 -3.67 -4.38
CA LEU A 271 0.00 -5.08 -4.16
C LEU A 271 -0.48 -5.32 -2.73
N THR A 272 -1.20 -6.43 -2.52
CA THR A 272 -1.56 -6.90 -1.19
C THR A 272 -1.66 -8.43 -1.16
N PHE A 273 -1.39 -9.02 0.00
CA PHE A 273 -1.64 -10.43 0.26
C PHE A 273 -3.05 -10.61 0.82
N GLY A 274 -3.78 -11.59 0.29
CA GLY A 274 -5.12 -11.93 0.74
C GLY A 274 -5.39 -13.42 0.72
N GLY A 275 -6.68 -13.78 0.83
CA GLY A 275 -7.11 -15.16 0.97
C GLY A 275 -6.91 -15.73 2.37
N PRO A 276 -7.47 -16.93 2.67
CA PRO A 276 -7.44 -17.53 4.01
C PRO A 276 -6.04 -17.81 4.55
N LYS A 277 -5.09 -18.10 3.66
CA LYS A 277 -3.68 -18.36 4.01
C LYS A 277 -2.79 -17.14 3.80
N ARG A 278 -3.34 -16.03 3.24
CA ARG A 278 -2.58 -14.82 2.84
C ARG A 278 -1.43 -15.13 1.88
N ASN A 279 -1.63 -16.10 1.02
CA ASN A 279 -0.75 -16.45 -0.09
C ASN A 279 -1.36 -16.14 -1.45
N HIS A 280 -2.49 -15.45 -1.47
CA HIS A 280 -3.15 -14.94 -2.66
C HIS A 280 -2.68 -13.52 -2.87
N LEU A 281 -1.78 -13.31 -3.83
CA LEU A 281 -1.22 -12.01 -4.15
C LEU A 281 -2.15 -11.29 -5.12
N PHE A 282 -2.63 -10.12 -4.74
CA PHE A 282 -3.42 -9.21 -5.57
C PHE A 282 -2.55 -8.03 -5.97
N ILE A 283 -2.57 -7.66 -7.24
CA ILE A 283 -1.67 -6.68 -7.83
C ILE A 283 -2.48 -5.69 -8.65
N THR A 284 -2.45 -4.43 -8.26
CA THR A 284 -2.99 -3.33 -9.05
C THR A 284 -1.91 -2.85 -10.01
N ALA A 285 -2.22 -2.88 -11.30
CA ALA A 285 -1.35 -2.39 -12.35
C ALA A 285 -2.15 -1.40 -13.20
N ALA A 286 -1.50 -0.55 -13.94
CA ALA A 286 -2.08 0.58 -14.68
C ALA A 286 -3.63 0.57 -14.81
N THR A 287 -4.19 -0.31 -15.64
CA THR A 287 -5.64 -0.37 -15.88
C THR A 287 -6.33 -1.60 -15.31
N SER A 288 -5.57 -2.51 -14.68
CA SER A 288 -6.05 -3.87 -14.36
C SER A 288 -5.79 -4.26 -12.90
N LEU A 289 -6.55 -5.26 -12.44
CA LEU A 289 -6.30 -6.02 -11.23
C LEU A 289 -5.89 -7.44 -11.61
N TYR A 290 -4.70 -7.83 -11.21
CA TYR A 290 -4.15 -9.18 -11.40
C TYR A 290 -4.07 -9.95 -10.10
N THR A 291 -4.03 -11.28 -10.20
CA THR A 291 -3.84 -12.14 -9.04
C THR A 291 -3.21 -13.49 -9.38
N LEU A 292 -2.50 -14.07 -8.41
CA LEU A 292 -2.03 -15.46 -8.43
C LEU A 292 -1.80 -15.92 -7.00
N ARG A 293 -1.67 -17.24 -6.80
CA ARG A 293 -1.19 -17.77 -5.52
C ARG A 293 0.32 -17.95 -5.58
N VAL A 294 0.97 -17.54 -4.50
CA VAL A 294 2.41 -17.74 -4.29
C VAL A 294 2.64 -18.76 -3.18
N THR A 295 3.84 -19.32 -3.12
CA THR A 295 4.22 -20.35 -2.12
C THR A 295 4.50 -19.77 -0.74
N VAL A 296 4.59 -18.45 -0.62
CA VAL A 296 4.81 -17.72 0.63
C VAL A 296 3.53 -17.08 1.15
N ASN A 297 3.50 -16.72 2.43
CA ASN A 297 2.38 -16.03 3.06
C ASN A 297 2.76 -14.57 3.35
N GLY A 298 1.86 -13.64 3.11
CA GLY A 298 2.03 -12.24 3.49
C GLY A 298 2.19 -12.10 5.02
N ALA A 299 2.97 -11.12 5.47
CA ALA A 299 3.29 -10.93 6.87
C ALA A 299 2.03 -10.85 7.75
N ARG A 300 2.02 -11.63 8.83
CA ARG A 300 0.99 -11.56 9.86
C ARG A 300 1.49 -10.63 10.95
N TYR A 301 0.86 -9.47 11.05
CA TYR A 301 1.20 -8.51 12.09
C TYR A 301 0.79 -9.01 13.48
N PRO A 302 1.48 -8.56 14.55
CA PRO A 302 1.15 -8.94 15.91
C PRO A 302 -0.34 -8.72 16.20
N GLU A 303 -0.96 -9.67 16.88
CA GLU A 303 -2.31 -9.44 17.41
C GLU A 303 -2.25 -8.39 18.53
N PRO A 304 -3.30 -7.57 18.70
CA PRO A 304 -3.37 -6.65 19.83
C PRO A 304 -3.18 -7.45 21.12
N ILE A 305 -2.35 -6.96 22.02
CA ILE A 305 -2.21 -7.54 23.36
C ILE A 305 -3.61 -7.52 23.97
N GLN A 306 -4.22 -8.68 24.15
CA GLN A 306 -5.46 -8.77 24.90
C GLN A 306 -5.17 -8.25 26.29
N GLN A 307 -5.74 -7.10 26.65
CA GLN A 307 -5.76 -6.65 28.04
C GLN A 307 -6.54 -7.71 28.81
N VAL A 308 -5.81 -8.56 29.53
CA VAL A 308 -6.40 -9.46 30.49
C VAL A 308 -6.95 -8.57 31.60
N HIS A 309 -8.24 -8.26 31.53
CA HIS A 309 -8.94 -7.68 32.67
C HIS A 309 -8.86 -8.72 33.80
N ARG A 310 -7.99 -8.46 34.77
CA ARG A 310 -7.94 -9.16 36.05
C ARG A 310 -9.03 -8.62 36.96
#